data_5f248c8d646e8ea3d5b139f81d6273b3
#
_entry.id   5f248c8d646e8ea3d5b139f81d6273b3
#
_cell.length_a   1.000
_cell.length_b   1.000
_cell.length_c   1.000
_cell.angle_alpha   90.00
_cell.angle_beta   90.00
_cell.angle_gamma   90.00
#
_symmetry.space_group_name_H-M   'P 1'
#
loop_
_entity.id
_entity.type
_entity.pdbx_description
1 polymer ?
#
loop_
_entity_poly.entity_id
_entity_poly.type
_entity_poly.pdbx_seq_one_letter_code
_entity_poly.pdbx_strand_id
1 'polypeptide(L)'
;MMDTLVSLLKGVAPVLATAVAGPAGGAAVGWIASKLGIPDDTIEGVTAALTGNPEMTMKLKELDLEYAKLEVADRDSARQAYAQVATSENATKLDKAVVPLLALGTVALAFLFIGILIFIDVASDQQQMIIFALGFITSSAGQVLSFYF
;
A
#
# COMPACT_ATOMS: atom_id res chain seq x y z
N MET A 1 -18.29 6.31 8.21
CA MET A 1 -17.30 6.65 9.25
C MET A 1 -15.86 6.52 8.76
N MET A 2 -15.44 5.41 8.16
CA MET A 2 -14.11 5.30 7.52
C MET A 2 -13.84 6.43 6.54
N ASP A 3 -14.80 6.73 5.66
CA ASP A 3 -14.68 7.80 4.67
C ASP A 3 -14.51 9.19 5.29
N THR A 4 -15.12 9.42 6.46
CA THR A 4 -14.99 10.67 7.21
C THR A 4 -13.57 10.83 7.75
N LEU A 5 -13.03 9.78 8.37
CA LEU A 5 -11.65 9.77 8.87
C LEU A 5 -10.65 9.95 7.72
N VAL A 6 -10.80 9.18 6.64
CA VAL A 6 -9.94 9.29 5.45
C VAL A 6 -10.00 10.70 4.85
N SER A 7 -11.19 11.31 4.79
CA SER A 7 -11.34 12.68 4.28
C SER A 7 -10.64 13.71 5.16
N LEU A 8 -10.72 13.56 6.48
CA LEU A 8 -10.02 14.41 7.45
C LEU A 8 -8.50 14.22 7.31
N LEU A 9 -8.03 12.99 7.24
CA LEU A 9 -6.61 12.68 7.07
C LEU A 9 -6.05 13.20 5.75
N LYS A 10 -6.78 13.12 4.64
CA LYS A 10 -6.33 13.63 3.33
C LYS A 10 -5.91 15.10 3.36
N GLY A 11 -6.54 15.92 4.21
CA GLY A 11 -6.21 17.34 4.33
C GLY A 11 -4.96 17.62 5.16
N VAL A 12 -4.54 16.70 6.02
CA VAL A 12 -3.50 16.92 7.03
C VAL A 12 -2.35 15.94 6.95
N ALA A 13 -2.65 14.68 6.67
CA ALA A 13 -1.75 13.54 6.73
C ALA A 13 -2.05 12.57 5.56
N PRO A 14 -1.69 12.93 4.32
CA PRO A 14 -2.11 12.20 3.12
C PRO A 14 -1.53 10.77 3.04
N VAL A 15 -0.34 10.53 3.59
CA VAL A 15 0.27 9.19 3.61
C VAL A 15 -0.49 8.27 4.56
N LEU A 16 -0.82 8.77 5.76
CA LEU A 16 -1.66 8.05 6.72
C LEU A 16 -3.09 7.83 6.18
N ALA A 17 -3.64 8.78 5.42
CA ALA A 17 -4.93 8.60 4.74
C ALA A 17 -4.91 7.41 3.80
N THR A 18 -3.83 7.22 3.06
CA THR A 18 -3.64 6.09 2.14
C THR A 18 -3.51 4.78 2.91
N ALA A 19 -2.77 4.75 4.02
CA ALA A 19 -2.63 3.59 4.88
C ALA A 19 -3.98 3.17 5.49
N VAL A 20 -4.76 4.13 5.97
CA VAL A 20 -6.10 3.88 6.56
C VAL A 20 -7.11 3.43 5.50
N ALA A 21 -7.04 3.95 4.28
CA ALA A 21 -7.90 3.51 3.18
C ALA A 21 -7.50 2.15 2.59
N GLY A 22 -6.30 1.65 2.92
CA GLY A 22 -5.76 0.39 2.42
C GLY A 22 -6.32 -0.84 3.13
N PRO A 23 -5.90 -2.05 2.70
CA PRO A 23 -6.36 -3.32 3.28
C PRO A 23 -5.99 -3.51 4.75
N ALA A 24 -4.98 -2.82 5.25
CA ALA A 24 -4.55 -2.80 6.65
C ALA A 24 -5.11 -1.60 7.45
N GLY A 25 -6.18 -0.96 6.97
CA GLY A 25 -6.71 0.28 7.52
C GLY A 25 -7.01 0.23 9.02
N GLY A 26 -7.56 -0.87 9.52
CA GLY A 26 -7.80 -1.04 10.95
C GLY A 26 -6.52 -1.01 11.79
N ALA A 27 -5.45 -1.66 11.32
CA ALA A 27 -4.14 -1.62 11.98
C ALA A 27 -3.52 -0.21 11.95
N ALA A 28 -3.71 0.50 10.84
CA ALA A 28 -3.25 1.88 10.71
C ALA A 28 -3.97 2.83 11.69
N VAL A 29 -5.29 2.67 11.87
CA VAL A 29 -6.07 3.44 12.86
C VAL A 29 -5.57 3.17 14.28
N GLY A 30 -5.38 1.90 14.68
CA GLY A 30 -4.84 1.53 15.98
C GLY A 30 -3.42 2.08 16.21
N TRP A 31 -2.58 2.06 15.20
CA TRP A 31 -1.25 2.65 15.27
C TRP A 31 -1.29 4.17 15.49
N ILE A 32 -2.15 4.90 14.74
CA ILE A 32 -2.37 6.34 14.91
C ILE A 32 -2.85 6.63 16.34
N ALA A 33 -3.85 5.89 16.84
CA ALA A 33 -4.38 6.04 18.18
C ALA A 33 -3.28 5.88 19.24
N SER A 34 -2.49 4.82 19.12
CA SER A 34 -1.37 4.53 20.02
C SER A 34 -0.33 5.65 20.04
N LYS A 35 0.07 6.14 18.87
CA LYS A 35 1.09 7.20 18.73
C LYS A 35 0.60 8.56 19.24
N LEU A 36 -0.68 8.86 19.07
CA LEU A 36 -1.29 10.10 19.56
C LEU A 36 -1.73 10.02 21.01
N GLY A 37 -1.67 8.85 21.64
CA GLY A 37 -2.13 8.63 23.01
C GLY A 37 -3.67 8.70 23.14
N ILE A 38 -4.40 8.32 22.09
CA ILE A 38 -5.86 8.23 22.07
C ILE A 38 -6.27 6.90 22.68
N PRO A 39 -7.06 6.91 23.81
CA PRO A 39 -7.44 5.66 24.47
C PRO A 39 -8.38 4.77 23.66
N ASP A 40 -9.20 5.39 22.82
CA ASP A 40 -10.16 4.71 21.96
C ASP A 40 -9.55 4.58 20.56
N ASP A 41 -9.09 3.36 20.23
CA ASP A 41 -8.45 3.01 18.97
C ASP A 41 -9.44 2.69 17.83
N THR A 42 -10.74 2.93 18.08
CA THR A 42 -11.76 2.81 17.03
C THR A 42 -11.71 3.99 16.05
N ILE A 43 -12.30 3.79 14.87
CA ILE A 43 -12.41 4.85 13.86
C ILE A 43 -13.13 6.06 14.42
N GLU A 44 -14.17 5.83 15.22
CA GLU A 44 -14.97 6.84 15.89
C GLU A 44 -14.14 7.64 16.91
N GLY A 45 -13.42 6.95 17.78
CA GLY A 45 -12.58 7.54 18.81
C GLY A 45 -11.49 8.42 18.23
N VAL A 46 -10.78 7.90 17.22
CA VAL A 46 -9.72 8.66 16.52
C VAL A 46 -10.31 9.85 15.78
N THR A 47 -11.45 9.70 15.09
CA THR A 47 -12.10 10.81 14.39
C THR A 47 -12.54 11.91 15.36
N ALA A 48 -13.13 11.53 16.48
CA ALA A 48 -13.56 12.47 17.51
C ALA A 48 -12.38 13.24 18.13
N ALA A 49 -11.29 12.54 18.45
CA ALA A 49 -10.08 13.12 19.02
C ALA A 49 -9.37 14.11 18.08
N LEU A 50 -9.41 13.85 16.77
CA LEU A 50 -8.81 14.72 15.75
C LEU A 50 -9.70 15.92 15.40
N THR A 51 -11.02 15.78 15.52
CA THR A 51 -11.97 16.81 15.12
C THR A 51 -11.87 18.03 16.04
N GLY A 52 -11.50 19.17 15.47
CA GLY A 52 -11.46 20.44 16.21
C GLY A 52 -10.27 20.60 17.17
N ASN A 53 -9.29 19.70 17.14
CA ASN A 53 -8.09 19.79 17.98
C ASN A 53 -6.83 20.15 17.16
N PRO A 54 -6.40 21.44 17.18
CA PRO A 54 -5.24 21.89 16.42
C PRO A 54 -3.92 21.21 16.86
N GLU A 55 -3.77 20.91 18.15
CA GLU A 55 -2.57 20.25 18.67
C GLU A 55 -2.44 18.82 18.13
N MET A 56 -3.53 18.08 18.13
CA MET A 56 -3.57 16.74 17.53
C MET A 56 -3.32 16.77 16.03
N THR A 57 -3.80 17.82 15.36
CA THR A 57 -3.54 18.03 13.93
C THR A 57 -2.05 18.25 13.62
N MET A 58 -1.33 18.97 14.48
CA MET A 58 0.12 19.16 14.33
C MET A 58 0.87 17.84 14.58
N LYS A 59 0.55 17.12 15.65
CA LYS A 59 1.13 15.80 15.94
C LYS A 59 0.88 14.80 14.80
N LEU A 60 -0.31 14.87 14.20
CA LEU A 60 -0.67 14.03 13.06
C LEU A 60 0.20 14.30 11.82
N LYS A 61 0.59 15.56 11.55
CA LYS A 61 1.53 15.90 10.47
C LYS A 61 2.93 15.34 10.72
N GLU A 62 3.40 15.42 11.96
CA GLU A 62 4.70 14.83 12.34
C GLU A 62 4.68 13.31 12.16
N LEU A 63 3.57 12.68 12.55
CA LEU A 63 3.32 11.26 12.37
C LEU A 63 3.28 10.85 10.90
N ASP A 64 2.67 11.66 10.05
CA ASP A 64 2.62 11.41 8.59
C ASP A 64 4.03 11.38 7.99
N LEU A 65 4.90 12.31 8.41
CA LEU A 65 6.30 12.35 8.01
C LEU A 65 7.10 11.18 8.57
N GLU A 66 6.86 10.78 9.83
CA GLU A 66 7.48 9.60 10.43
C GLU A 66 7.09 8.33 9.67
N TYR A 67 5.81 8.17 9.37
CA TYR A 67 5.30 7.02 8.63
C TYR A 67 5.86 6.97 7.20
N ALA A 68 5.91 8.11 6.51
CA ALA A 68 6.52 8.20 5.19
C ALA A 68 8.01 7.80 5.20
N LYS A 69 8.76 8.21 6.22
CA LYS A 69 10.17 7.80 6.38
C LYS A 69 10.31 6.30 6.63
N LEU A 70 9.43 5.71 7.44
CA LEU A 70 9.41 4.27 7.69
C LEU A 70 9.12 3.49 6.40
N GLU A 71 8.15 3.94 5.61
CA GLU A 71 7.82 3.32 4.32
C GLU A 71 9.00 3.38 3.33
N VAL A 72 9.69 4.50 3.26
CA VAL A 72 10.90 4.64 2.43
C VAL A 72 12.02 3.73 2.93
N ALA A 73 12.26 3.69 4.24
CA ALA A 73 13.29 2.85 4.85
C ALA A 73 13.03 1.36 4.63
N ASP A 74 11.76 0.94 4.69
CA ASP A 74 11.36 -0.45 4.42
C ASP A 74 11.65 -0.84 2.96
N ARG A 75 11.28 0.04 2.00
CA ARG A 75 11.61 -0.16 0.59
C ARG A 75 13.10 -0.22 0.32
N ASP A 76 13.88 0.67 0.95
CA ASP A 76 15.34 0.68 0.80
C ASP A 76 15.98 -0.57 1.39
N SER A 77 15.48 -1.05 2.52
CA SER A 77 15.91 -2.32 3.12
C SER A 77 15.64 -3.50 2.17
N ALA A 78 14.44 -3.56 1.57
CA ALA A 78 14.09 -4.60 0.60
C ALA A 78 14.98 -4.54 -0.66
N ARG A 79 15.27 -3.34 -1.17
CA ARG A 79 16.18 -3.14 -2.31
C ARG A 79 17.61 -3.56 -1.98
N GLN A 80 18.10 -3.24 -0.77
CA GLN A 80 19.42 -3.66 -0.31
C GLN A 80 19.51 -5.17 -0.17
N ALA A 81 18.49 -5.83 0.41
CA ALA A 81 18.44 -7.28 0.50
C ALA A 81 18.48 -7.93 -0.89
N TYR A 82 17.72 -7.41 -1.85
CA TYR A 82 17.76 -7.87 -3.23
C TYR A 82 19.14 -7.66 -3.86
N ALA A 83 19.75 -6.48 -3.69
CA ALA A 83 21.09 -6.19 -4.22
C ALA A 83 22.15 -7.12 -3.65
N GLN A 84 22.07 -7.48 -2.36
CA GLN A 84 22.96 -8.44 -1.74
C GLN A 84 22.83 -9.84 -2.36
N VAL A 85 21.62 -10.30 -2.62
CA VAL A 85 21.39 -11.60 -3.29
C VAL A 85 21.90 -11.53 -4.73
N ALA A 86 21.58 -10.46 -5.47
CA ALA A 86 21.98 -10.32 -6.87
C ALA A 86 23.50 -10.29 -7.07
N THR A 87 24.25 -9.72 -6.11
CA THR A 87 25.71 -9.59 -6.16
C THR A 87 26.45 -10.72 -5.45
N SER A 88 25.77 -11.55 -4.65
CA SER A 88 26.37 -12.65 -3.90
C SER A 88 26.94 -13.71 -4.84
N GLU A 89 28.18 -14.13 -4.59
CA GLU A 89 28.83 -15.24 -5.30
C GLU A 89 28.21 -16.60 -4.94
N ASN A 90 27.63 -16.71 -3.72
CA ASN A 90 27.02 -17.94 -3.23
C ASN A 90 25.58 -18.12 -3.68
N ALA A 91 24.93 -17.07 -4.20
CA ALA A 91 23.57 -17.15 -4.68
C ALA A 91 23.51 -17.85 -6.04
N THR A 92 22.58 -18.81 -6.17
CA THR A 92 22.34 -19.53 -7.42
C THR A 92 21.75 -18.60 -8.50
N LYS A 93 21.82 -19.00 -9.76
CA LYS A 93 21.16 -18.27 -10.86
C LYS A 93 19.64 -18.14 -10.62
N LEU A 94 19.05 -19.12 -9.98
CA LEU A 94 17.63 -19.12 -9.64
C LEU A 94 17.32 -18.02 -8.59
N ASP A 95 18.11 -17.95 -7.51
CA ASP A 95 17.92 -16.95 -6.46
C ASP A 95 17.97 -15.52 -7.01
N LYS A 96 18.92 -15.27 -7.93
CA LYS A 96 19.07 -13.98 -8.60
C LYS A 96 17.91 -13.66 -9.56
N ALA A 97 17.28 -14.67 -10.14
CA ALA A 97 16.23 -14.52 -11.15
C ALA A 97 14.81 -14.45 -10.55
N VAL A 98 14.58 -14.95 -9.34
CA VAL A 98 13.23 -15.05 -8.75
C VAL A 98 12.53 -13.69 -8.69
N VAL A 99 13.16 -12.67 -8.13
CA VAL A 99 12.55 -11.34 -7.98
C VAL A 99 12.24 -10.69 -9.33
N PRO A 100 13.19 -10.62 -10.31
CA PRO A 100 12.88 -10.08 -11.63
C PRO A 100 11.82 -10.89 -12.38
N LEU A 101 11.82 -12.22 -12.26
CA LEU A 101 10.82 -13.07 -12.92
C LEU A 101 9.42 -12.87 -12.34
N LEU A 102 9.30 -12.76 -11.01
CA LEU A 102 8.03 -12.44 -10.36
C LEU A 102 7.53 -11.06 -10.78
N ALA A 103 8.43 -10.06 -10.81
CA ALA A 103 8.11 -8.71 -11.23
C ALA A 103 7.59 -8.68 -12.68
N LEU A 104 8.35 -9.26 -13.60
CA LEU A 104 7.98 -9.32 -15.02
C LEU A 104 6.69 -10.12 -15.23
N GLY A 105 6.55 -11.25 -14.51
CA GLY A 105 5.37 -12.11 -14.57
C GLY A 105 4.10 -11.39 -14.09
N THR A 106 4.19 -10.63 -13.01
CA THR A 106 3.05 -9.85 -12.49
C THR A 106 2.60 -8.77 -13.47
N VAL A 107 3.54 -8.03 -14.05
CA VAL A 107 3.24 -7.01 -15.05
C VAL A 107 2.68 -7.63 -16.33
N ALA A 108 3.28 -8.72 -16.82
CA ALA A 108 2.80 -9.43 -18.00
C ALA A 108 1.38 -9.98 -17.79
N LEU A 109 1.09 -10.51 -16.61
CA LEU A 109 -0.23 -11.01 -16.24
C LEU A 109 -1.27 -9.88 -16.23
N ALA A 110 -0.93 -8.70 -15.74
CA ALA A 110 -1.82 -7.53 -15.78
C ALA A 110 -2.19 -7.17 -17.23
N PHE A 111 -1.22 -7.09 -18.13
CA PHE A 111 -1.47 -6.81 -19.55
C PHE A 111 -2.28 -7.92 -20.23
N LEU A 112 -2.04 -9.18 -19.87
CA LEU A 112 -2.81 -10.31 -20.40
C LEU A 112 -4.30 -10.19 -20.02
N PHE A 113 -4.62 -9.89 -18.76
CA PHE A 113 -6.00 -9.71 -18.32
C PHE A 113 -6.67 -8.50 -18.98
N ILE A 114 -5.93 -7.39 -19.17
CA ILE A 114 -6.42 -6.23 -19.92
C ILE A 114 -6.73 -6.65 -21.37
N GLY A 115 -5.83 -7.39 -22.01
CA GLY A 115 -6.04 -7.92 -23.35
C GLY A 115 -7.27 -8.81 -23.45
N ILE A 116 -7.49 -9.70 -22.50
CA ILE A 116 -8.70 -10.53 -22.44
C ILE A 116 -9.96 -9.66 -22.41
N LEU A 117 -10.02 -8.64 -21.57
CA LEU A 117 -11.18 -7.76 -21.46
C LEU A 117 -11.44 -6.93 -22.72
N ILE A 118 -10.40 -6.61 -23.49
CA ILE A 118 -10.53 -5.79 -24.72
C ILE A 118 -10.90 -6.65 -25.93
N PHE A 119 -10.31 -7.84 -26.06
CA PHE A 119 -10.36 -8.61 -27.31
C PHE A 119 -11.27 -9.85 -27.24
N ILE A 120 -11.73 -10.23 -26.06
CA ILE A 120 -12.57 -11.43 -25.87
C ILE A 120 -13.93 -10.99 -25.31
N ASP A 121 -15.00 -11.42 -25.98
CA ASP A 121 -16.36 -11.29 -25.45
C ASP A 121 -16.54 -12.22 -24.24
N VAL A 122 -16.53 -11.63 -23.05
CA VAL A 122 -16.69 -12.34 -21.78
C VAL A 122 -18.11 -12.15 -21.26
N ALA A 123 -18.73 -13.24 -20.80
CA ALA A 123 -20.06 -13.16 -20.20
C ALA A 123 -20.08 -12.20 -19.00
N SER A 124 -21.19 -11.48 -18.81
CA SER A 124 -21.29 -10.38 -17.83
C SER A 124 -21.03 -10.80 -16.38
N ASP A 125 -21.38 -12.03 -16.01
CA ASP A 125 -21.07 -12.62 -14.70
C ASP A 125 -19.56 -12.87 -14.49
N GLN A 126 -18.84 -13.24 -15.55
CA GLN A 126 -17.40 -13.44 -15.54
C GLN A 126 -16.63 -12.11 -15.60
N GLN A 127 -17.17 -11.08 -16.25
CA GLN A 127 -16.54 -9.75 -16.32
C GLN A 127 -16.24 -9.17 -14.94
N GLN A 128 -17.18 -9.28 -14.00
CA GLN A 128 -16.99 -8.77 -12.64
C GLN A 128 -15.81 -9.47 -11.93
N MET A 129 -15.69 -10.79 -12.09
CA MET A 129 -14.59 -11.55 -11.52
C MET A 129 -13.25 -11.15 -12.13
N ILE A 130 -13.21 -10.94 -13.45
CA ILE A 130 -12.00 -10.51 -14.16
C ILE A 130 -11.60 -9.08 -13.73
N ILE A 131 -12.55 -8.16 -13.60
CA ILE A 131 -12.30 -6.79 -13.14
C ILE A 131 -11.75 -6.79 -11.71
N PHE A 132 -12.30 -7.62 -10.82
CA PHE A 132 -11.78 -7.77 -9.47
C PHE A 132 -10.35 -8.31 -9.45
N ALA A 133 -10.08 -9.38 -10.22
CA ALA A 133 -8.75 -9.96 -10.37
C ALA A 133 -7.76 -8.96 -10.98
N LEU A 134 -8.20 -8.19 -11.98
CA LEU A 134 -7.40 -7.13 -12.59
C LEU A 134 -7.03 -6.04 -11.58
N GLY A 135 -7.97 -5.63 -10.73
CA GLY A 135 -7.71 -4.65 -9.68
C GLY A 135 -6.61 -5.12 -8.72
N PHE A 136 -6.66 -6.38 -8.29
CA PHE A 136 -5.64 -6.98 -7.44
C PHE A 136 -4.27 -7.07 -8.14
N ILE A 137 -4.24 -7.55 -9.38
CA ILE A 137 -3.00 -7.70 -10.16
C ILE A 137 -2.39 -6.34 -10.48
N THR A 138 -3.20 -5.33 -10.83
CA THR A 138 -2.72 -3.97 -11.14
C THR A 138 -2.14 -3.29 -9.91
N SER A 139 -2.76 -3.49 -8.73
CA SER A 139 -2.22 -3.02 -7.46
C SER A 139 -0.86 -3.66 -7.16
N SER A 140 -0.72 -4.97 -7.36
CA SER A 140 0.53 -5.70 -7.18
C SER A 140 1.60 -5.25 -8.19
N ALA A 141 1.23 -5.04 -9.45
CA ALA A 141 2.13 -4.51 -10.48
C ALA A 141 2.61 -3.09 -10.14
N GLY A 142 1.74 -2.24 -9.58
CA GLY A 142 2.11 -0.91 -9.08
C GLY A 142 3.14 -0.97 -7.97
N GLN A 143 3.01 -1.90 -7.03
CA GLN A 143 4.00 -2.12 -5.96
C GLN A 143 5.35 -2.59 -6.53
N VAL A 144 5.33 -3.49 -7.52
CA VAL A 144 6.54 -3.94 -8.22
C VAL A 144 7.24 -2.77 -8.91
N LEU A 145 6.50 -1.95 -9.65
CA LEU A 145 7.06 -0.76 -10.29
C LEU A 145 7.68 0.20 -9.26
N SER A 146 6.97 0.47 -8.17
CA SER A 146 7.46 1.30 -7.05
C SER A 146 8.71 0.72 -6.36
N PHE A 147 8.94 -0.60 -6.43
CA PHE A 147 10.16 -1.22 -5.93
C PHE A 147 11.37 -0.94 -6.82
N TYR A 148 11.18 -0.96 -8.15
CA TYR A 148 12.28 -0.79 -9.11
C TYR A 148 12.56 0.67 -9.49
N PHE A 149 11.55 1.54 -9.40
CA PHE A 149 11.61 2.97 -9.79
C PHE A 149 11.28 3.90 -8.61
#